data_c23d108d61eb42accc837b966cc893f4
#
_entry.id   c23d108d61eb42accc837b966cc893f4
#
_cell.length_a   1.000
_cell.length_b   1.000
_cell.length_c   1.000
_cell.angle_alpha   90.00
_cell.angle_beta   90.00
_cell.angle_gamma   90.00
#
_symmetry.space_group_name_H-M   'P 1'
#
loop_
_entity.id
_entity.type
_entity.pdbx_description
1 polymer ?
#
loop_
_entity_poly.entity_id
_entity_poly.type
_entity_poly.pdbx_seq_one_letter_code
_entity_poly.pdbx_strand_id
1 'polypeptide(L)'
;MEQLIHYVWKHKMFPLTGLKTTDGQEVEVIDPGLHNRNAGPDFFNAKVKINGTLWVGNVEIHDRASDWFLHRHDRDPNYNNVILHVAASIDVDVKTQRGEYPPQVRLKVPPDVREHYEELLTTDEYPACYRIIPNLSKLMVHSWMSALQTERLEQKTDAIVQRLHDCEGSWEAAYLVTLARNYGFGINGDAFETWAKHIPLQDIAHHRDDIKQIEAFFLGQAGLLETNAIPERYQEKALKDAYFAQLKSEYQYLSHKFGLQQMDASQWRFLRLRPQNFPHIRIAQLALLYYNRQTGLSQLLDCETVKEVRKLLTTQVTPYWESHYVFGEESAKCEKRLSTASLNLLIINTVVPILFAYGTHKNAEKYCDRAFNFLDTLKAERNHIVRMWQEVGLTVDTAGDSQALIQLKKAYCDRKDCLRCRIGYEYLKGNSALKE
;
A
#
# COMPACT_ATOMS: atom_id res chain seq x y z
N MET A 1 -18.33 14.94 15.35
CA MET A 1 -19.67 14.30 15.43
C MET A 1 -20.31 14.20 14.05
N GLU A 2 -20.15 15.18 13.20
CA GLU A 2 -20.68 15.26 11.83
C GLU A 2 -20.41 14.03 10.96
N GLN A 3 -19.17 13.51 10.92
CA GLN A 3 -18.83 12.28 10.20
C GLN A 3 -19.66 11.06 10.63
N LEU A 4 -20.04 10.98 11.89
CA LEU A 4 -20.90 9.91 12.39
C LEU A 4 -22.35 10.10 11.91
N ILE A 5 -22.82 11.35 11.77
CA ILE A 5 -24.15 11.63 11.21
C ILE A 5 -24.18 11.29 9.72
N HIS A 6 -23.14 11.66 8.95
CA HIS A 6 -22.97 11.23 7.56
C HIS A 6 -23.00 9.70 7.43
N TYR A 7 -22.33 9.02 8.35
CA TYR A 7 -22.32 7.55 8.37
C TYR A 7 -23.72 6.98 8.65
N VAL A 8 -24.39 7.48 9.67
CA VAL A 8 -25.76 7.07 10.04
C VAL A 8 -26.72 7.33 8.88
N TRP A 9 -26.64 8.48 8.21
CA TRP A 9 -27.42 8.80 7.02
C TRP A 9 -27.15 7.83 5.88
N LYS A 10 -25.89 7.69 5.48
CA LYS A 10 -25.44 6.84 4.38
C LYS A 10 -25.92 5.39 4.52
N HIS A 11 -25.84 4.83 5.72
CA HIS A 11 -26.18 3.44 6.00
C HIS A 11 -27.60 3.26 6.50
N LYS A 12 -28.40 4.33 6.50
CA LYS A 12 -29.80 4.36 7.01
C LYS A 12 -29.92 3.73 8.40
N MET A 13 -28.97 4.03 9.30
CA MET A 13 -28.94 3.52 10.68
C MET A 13 -29.82 4.39 11.59
N PHE A 14 -31.03 4.66 11.16
CA PHE A 14 -32.05 5.41 11.87
C PHE A 14 -33.41 4.80 11.59
N PRO A 15 -34.46 5.06 12.43
CA PRO A 15 -35.79 4.56 12.16
C PRO A 15 -36.27 5.00 10.78
N LEU A 16 -36.60 4.02 9.91
CA LEU A 16 -37.01 4.29 8.53
C LEU A 16 -38.41 4.95 8.44
N THR A 17 -39.17 4.89 9.52
CA THR A 17 -40.50 5.51 9.65
C THR A 17 -40.48 6.57 10.76
N GLY A 18 -41.28 7.61 10.60
CA GLY A 18 -41.45 8.62 11.64
C GLY A 18 -40.47 9.80 11.58
N LEU A 19 -39.59 9.85 10.55
CA LEU A 19 -38.84 11.06 10.26
C LEU A 19 -39.78 12.17 9.81
N LYS A 20 -39.60 13.37 10.36
CA LYS A 20 -40.38 14.57 10.01
C LYS A 20 -39.49 15.77 9.85
N THR A 21 -39.86 16.63 8.93
CA THR A 21 -39.27 17.96 8.81
C THR A 21 -39.63 18.80 10.02
N THR A 22 -38.99 19.98 10.16
CA THR A 22 -39.28 20.95 11.24
C THR A 22 -40.71 21.47 11.18
N ASP A 23 -41.32 21.54 10.00
CA ASP A 23 -42.71 21.92 9.76
C ASP A 23 -43.70 20.71 9.81
N GLY A 24 -43.24 19.53 10.22
CA GLY A 24 -44.08 18.35 10.50
C GLY A 24 -44.37 17.46 9.31
N GLN A 25 -43.84 17.73 8.13
CA GLN A 25 -44.04 16.90 6.95
C GLN A 25 -43.31 15.51 7.11
N GLU A 26 -43.96 14.43 6.69
CA GLU A 26 -43.36 13.11 6.74
C GLU A 26 -42.23 12.96 5.71
N VAL A 27 -41.11 12.34 6.13
CA VAL A 27 -39.92 12.13 5.30
C VAL A 27 -39.60 10.64 5.22
N GLU A 28 -39.54 10.12 4.01
CA GLU A 28 -39.09 8.75 3.70
C GLU A 28 -37.81 8.83 2.85
N VAL A 29 -36.69 8.28 3.35
CA VAL A 29 -35.43 8.22 2.61
C VAL A 29 -35.38 6.96 1.76
N ILE A 30 -35.59 7.10 0.46
CA ILE A 30 -35.52 6.00 -0.50
C ILE A 30 -34.08 5.65 -0.79
N ASP A 31 -33.27 6.66 -1.19
CA ASP A 31 -31.84 6.54 -1.48
C ASP A 31 -31.11 7.72 -0.81
N PRO A 32 -30.14 7.46 0.08
CA PRO A 32 -29.40 8.53 0.76
C PRO A 32 -28.53 9.37 -0.19
N GLY A 33 -28.31 8.89 -1.42
CA GLY A 33 -27.44 9.53 -2.40
C GLY A 33 -25.98 9.06 -2.36
N LEU A 34 -25.20 9.60 -3.27
CA LEU A 34 -23.77 9.32 -3.39
C LEU A 34 -22.99 10.28 -2.48
N HIS A 35 -22.27 9.72 -1.52
CA HIS A 35 -21.46 10.52 -0.60
C HIS A 35 -20.33 11.25 -1.34
N ASN A 36 -20.34 12.56 -1.26
CA ASN A 36 -19.33 13.45 -1.81
C ASN A 36 -18.15 13.59 -0.82
N ARG A 37 -16.93 13.66 -1.35
CA ARG A 37 -15.71 13.92 -0.57
C ARG A 37 -14.96 15.16 -1.07
N ASN A 38 -15.55 15.85 -2.03
CA ASN A 38 -15.01 17.07 -2.65
C ASN A 38 -15.88 18.27 -2.25
N ALA A 39 -15.59 19.42 -2.83
CA ALA A 39 -16.42 20.60 -2.62
C ALA A 39 -17.87 20.40 -3.09
N GLY A 40 -18.83 21.05 -2.44
CA GLY A 40 -20.27 20.96 -2.70
C GLY A 40 -20.99 20.09 -1.69
N PRO A 41 -22.31 19.87 -1.86
CA PRO A 41 -23.16 19.15 -0.91
C PRO A 41 -22.65 17.73 -0.60
N ASP A 42 -22.90 17.26 0.63
CA ASP A 42 -22.39 16.00 1.18
C ASP A 42 -22.88 14.74 0.44
N PHE A 43 -24.09 14.77 -0.08
CA PHE A 43 -24.67 13.65 -0.83
C PHE A 43 -25.34 14.16 -2.10
N PHE A 44 -24.95 13.57 -3.22
CA PHE A 44 -25.52 13.85 -4.55
C PHE A 44 -26.62 12.87 -4.90
N ASN A 45 -27.63 13.36 -5.64
CA ASN A 45 -28.69 12.55 -6.22
C ASN A 45 -29.45 11.68 -5.21
N ALA A 46 -29.62 12.18 -3.98
CA ALA A 46 -30.48 11.55 -3.01
C ALA A 46 -31.94 11.51 -3.50
N LYS A 47 -32.70 10.46 -3.11
CA LYS A 47 -34.13 10.32 -3.38
C LYS A 47 -34.88 10.27 -2.08
N VAL A 48 -35.68 11.29 -1.83
CA VAL A 48 -36.45 11.44 -0.59
C VAL A 48 -37.89 11.75 -0.95
N LYS A 49 -38.84 11.10 -0.28
CA LYS A 49 -40.24 11.53 -0.32
C LYS A 49 -40.52 12.46 0.85
N ILE A 50 -41.06 13.64 0.58
CA ILE A 50 -41.51 14.58 1.56
C ILE A 50 -43.02 14.77 1.36
N ASN A 51 -43.80 14.43 2.37
CA ASN A 51 -45.24 14.41 2.32
C ASN A 51 -45.80 13.70 1.08
N GLY A 52 -45.24 12.54 0.76
CA GLY A 52 -45.61 11.69 -0.40
C GLY A 52 -45.03 12.11 -1.75
N THR A 53 -44.49 13.32 -1.88
CA THR A 53 -43.87 13.80 -3.13
C THR A 53 -42.42 13.39 -3.20
N LEU A 54 -42.01 12.77 -4.31
CA LEU A 54 -40.63 12.35 -4.58
C LEU A 54 -39.77 13.53 -4.99
N TRP A 55 -38.71 13.78 -4.26
CA TRP A 55 -37.67 14.75 -4.54
C TRP A 55 -36.37 14.04 -4.89
N VAL A 56 -35.67 14.54 -5.90
CA VAL A 56 -34.33 14.05 -6.30
C VAL A 56 -33.38 15.24 -6.32
N GLY A 57 -32.33 15.20 -5.55
CA GLY A 57 -31.38 16.31 -5.43
C GLY A 57 -30.31 16.02 -4.38
N ASN A 58 -29.72 17.07 -3.87
CA ASN A 58 -28.61 16.97 -2.93
C ASN A 58 -29.06 17.08 -1.48
N VAL A 59 -28.31 16.44 -0.58
CA VAL A 59 -28.51 16.53 0.87
C VAL A 59 -27.23 17.09 1.49
N GLU A 60 -27.43 18.03 2.41
CA GLU A 60 -26.36 18.60 3.24
C GLU A 60 -26.58 18.20 4.69
N ILE A 61 -25.49 17.92 5.41
CA ILE A 61 -25.54 17.41 6.78
C ILE A 61 -24.61 18.19 7.69
N HIS A 62 -25.11 18.60 8.86
CA HIS A 62 -24.33 19.33 9.87
C HIS A 62 -24.58 18.80 11.30
N ASP A 63 -23.70 19.13 12.22
CA ASP A 63 -23.95 18.96 13.64
C ASP A 63 -25.05 19.92 14.11
N ARG A 64 -24.97 21.22 13.72
CA ARG A 64 -25.95 22.25 13.99
C ARG A 64 -26.41 22.87 12.69
N ALA A 65 -27.68 23.26 12.65
CA ALA A 65 -28.19 23.95 11.46
C ALA A 65 -27.48 25.29 11.21
N SER A 66 -27.03 25.97 12.25
CA SER A 66 -26.24 27.21 12.15
C SER A 66 -24.88 27.05 11.44
N ASP A 67 -24.34 25.84 11.36
CA ASP A 67 -23.09 25.54 10.63
C ASP A 67 -23.23 25.82 9.14
N TRP A 68 -24.45 25.75 8.58
CA TRP A 68 -24.78 26.21 7.22
C TRP A 68 -24.26 27.61 6.90
N PHE A 69 -24.47 28.55 7.83
CA PHE A 69 -24.00 29.92 7.67
C PHE A 69 -22.51 30.07 7.99
N LEU A 70 -21.98 29.27 8.93
CA LEU A 70 -20.54 29.22 9.25
C LEU A 70 -19.74 28.80 8.04
N HIS A 71 -20.23 27.81 7.29
CA HIS A 71 -19.63 27.32 6.06
C HIS A 71 -19.99 28.16 4.82
N ARG A 72 -20.83 29.19 4.97
CA ARG A 72 -21.29 30.15 3.92
C ARG A 72 -22.09 29.50 2.79
N HIS A 73 -22.82 28.42 3.07
CA HIS A 73 -23.68 27.76 2.07
C HIS A 73 -24.83 28.65 1.61
N ASP A 74 -25.21 29.62 2.41
CA ASP A 74 -26.18 30.70 2.06
C ASP A 74 -25.69 31.62 0.94
N ARG A 75 -24.41 31.55 0.55
CA ARG A 75 -23.79 32.37 -0.49
C ARG A 75 -23.23 31.57 -1.67
N ASP A 76 -23.21 30.25 -1.55
CA ASP A 76 -22.65 29.35 -2.58
C ASP A 76 -23.77 28.79 -3.47
N PRO A 77 -23.74 29.06 -4.81
CA PRO A 77 -24.73 28.56 -5.73
C PRO A 77 -24.78 27.02 -5.84
N ASN A 78 -23.70 26.32 -5.45
CA ASN A 78 -23.66 24.85 -5.46
C ASN A 78 -24.69 24.23 -4.51
N TYR A 79 -25.15 24.97 -3.49
CA TYR A 79 -26.13 24.52 -2.51
C TYR A 79 -27.58 24.89 -2.85
N ASN A 80 -27.83 25.55 -3.99
CA ASN A 80 -29.17 25.91 -4.43
C ASN A 80 -30.07 24.73 -4.81
N ASN A 81 -29.49 23.55 -5.00
CA ASN A 81 -30.18 22.30 -5.35
C ASN A 81 -30.25 21.32 -4.16
N VAL A 82 -29.99 21.79 -2.94
CA VAL A 82 -30.18 21.00 -1.72
C VAL A 82 -31.68 20.86 -1.47
N ILE A 83 -32.16 19.60 -1.55
CA ILE A 83 -33.58 19.24 -1.34
C ILE A 83 -33.93 18.94 0.11
N LEU A 84 -32.90 18.67 0.94
CA LEU A 84 -33.04 18.36 2.34
C LEU A 84 -31.78 18.75 3.10
N HIS A 85 -31.94 19.51 4.18
CA HIS A 85 -30.88 19.75 5.14
C HIS A 85 -31.10 18.89 6.39
N VAL A 86 -30.07 18.12 6.77
CA VAL A 86 -30.09 17.19 7.90
C VAL A 86 -29.18 17.72 9.00
N ALA A 87 -29.65 17.82 10.23
CA ALA A 87 -28.79 18.23 11.33
C ALA A 87 -29.09 17.45 12.63
N ALA A 88 -28.05 17.26 13.48
CA ALA A 88 -28.30 16.70 14.81
C ALA A 88 -29.07 17.65 15.72
N SER A 89 -28.84 18.95 15.55
CA SER A 89 -29.58 20.02 16.27
C SER A 89 -29.98 21.09 15.28
N ILE A 90 -31.27 21.43 15.27
CA ILE A 90 -31.82 22.51 14.45
C ILE A 90 -32.06 23.68 15.36
N ASP A 91 -31.22 24.70 15.27
CA ASP A 91 -31.19 25.94 16.04
C ASP A 91 -31.55 27.16 15.22
N VAL A 92 -31.59 27.01 13.87
CA VAL A 92 -31.96 28.11 12.95
C VAL A 92 -32.51 27.52 11.64
N ASP A 93 -33.39 28.28 10.97
CA ASP A 93 -33.84 27.97 9.63
C ASP A 93 -32.76 28.39 8.62
N VAL A 94 -32.37 27.45 7.76
CA VAL A 94 -31.34 27.69 6.72
C VAL A 94 -32.00 28.17 5.44
N LYS A 95 -31.28 29.00 4.68
CA LYS A 95 -31.70 29.46 3.34
C LYS A 95 -30.57 29.34 2.33
N THR A 96 -30.92 29.03 1.11
CA THR A 96 -29.98 28.98 -0.02
C THR A 96 -29.60 30.40 -0.49
N GLN A 97 -28.61 30.50 -1.37
CA GLN A 97 -28.24 31.77 -2.02
C GLN A 97 -29.40 32.40 -2.78
N ARG A 98 -30.37 31.61 -3.25
CA ARG A 98 -31.60 32.08 -3.91
C ARG A 98 -32.67 32.55 -2.92
N GLY A 99 -32.44 32.39 -1.62
CA GLY A 99 -33.41 32.75 -0.57
C GLY A 99 -34.46 31.66 -0.34
N GLU A 100 -34.35 30.50 -0.94
CA GLU A 100 -35.22 29.36 -0.71
C GLU A 100 -34.85 28.63 0.60
N TYR A 101 -35.86 28.10 1.28
CA TYR A 101 -35.69 27.39 2.55
C TYR A 101 -35.79 25.88 2.30
N PRO A 102 -34.68 25.16 2.22
CA PRO A 102 -34.74 23.70 2.09
C PRO A 102 -35.37 23.09 3.34
N PRO A 103 -36.23 22.07 3.19
CA PRO A 103 -36.76 21.30 4.31
C PRO A 103 -35.65 20.83 5.25
N GLN A 104 -35.87 20.94 6.57
CA GLN A 104 -34.89 20.52 7.57
C GLN A 104 -35.38 19.30 8.35
N VAL A 105 -34.49 18.32 8.57
CA VAL A 105 -34.76 17.13 9.37
C VAL A 105 -33.74 17.02 10.50
N ARG A 106 -34.23 16.80 11.71
CA ARG A 106 -33.39 16.46 12.84
C ARG A 106 -33.09 14.98 12.82
N LEU A 107 -31.80 14.62 12.63
CA LEU A 107 -31.33 13.24 12.66
C LEU A 107 -30.56 12.96 13.96
N LYS A 108 -31.10 12.11 14.81
CA LYS A 108 -30.40 11.66 16.02
C LYS A 108 -29.59 10.41 15.70
N VAL A 109 -28.32 10.41 16.03
CA VAL A 109 -27.49 9.20 16.04
C VAL A 109 -28.06 8.25 17.11
N PRO A 110 -28.39 6.99 16.77
CA PRO A 110 -28.82 6.02 17.76
C PRO A 110 -27.81 5.90 18.91
N PRO A 111 -28.25 5.81 20.17
CA PRO A 111 -27.34 5.77 21.32
C PRO A 111 -26.33 4.62 21.27
N ASP A 112 -26.78 3.44 20.86
CA ASP A 112 -25.95 2.23 20.67
C ASP A 112 -24.88 2.42 19.61
N VAL A 113 -25.21 3.03 18.46
CA VAL A 113 -24.23 3.35 17.40
C VAL A 113 -23.17 4.34 17.91
N ARG A 114 -23.58 5.33 18.70
CA ARG A 114 -22.65 6.30 19.31
C ARG A 114 -21.74 5.61 20.31
N GLU A 115 -22.27 4.81 21.21
CA GLU A 115 -21.52 4.07 22.24
C GLU A 115 -20.49 3.16 21.58
N HIS A 116 -20.92 2.36 20.61
CA HIS A 116 -20.00 1.49 19.85
C HIS A 116 -18.91 2.26 19.12
N TYR A 117 -19.23 3.43 18.56
CA TYR A 117 -18.22 4.26 17.89
C TYR A 117 -17.21 4.83 18.86
N GLU A 118 -17.66 5.35 20.02
CA GLU A 118 -16.78 5.82 21.08
C GLU A 118 -15.89 4.71 21.62
N GLU A 119 -16.42 3.48 21.78
CA GLU A 119 -15.64 2.30 22.17
C GLU A 119 -14.53 2.00 21.15
N LEU A 120 -14.84 2.00 19.84
CA LEU A 120 -13.82 1.80 18.79
C LEU A 120 -12.72 2.86 18.80
N LEU A 121 -13.02 4.10 19.21
CA LEU A 121 -12.04 5.17 19.25
C LEU A 121 -11.17 5.15 20.51
N THR A 122 -11.70 4.69 21.64
CA THR A 122 -11.08 4.82 22.96
C THR A 122 -10.39 3.56 23.46
N THR A 123 -10.78 2.39 22.95
CA THR A 123 -10.17 1.12 23.40
C THR A 123 -8.67 1.06 23.09
N ASP A 124 -7.91 0.55 24.04
CA ASP A 124 -6.47 0.25 23.91
C ASP A 124 -6.23 -1.13 23.25
N GLU A 125 -7.25 -1.97 23.17
CA GLU A 125 -7.18 -3.28 22.52
C GLU A 125 -7.00 -3.13 21.01
N TYR A 126 -6.26 -4.07 20.42
CA TYR A 126 -5.99 -4.03 18.98
C TYR A 126 -6.22 -5.39 18.32
N PRO A 127 -7.04 -5.47 17.25
CA PRO A 127 -7.84 -4.37 16.67
C PRO A 127 -9.03 -4.00 17.57
N ALA A 128 -9.42 -2.74 17.54
CA ALA A 128 -10.51 -2.22 18.40
C ALA A 128 -11.82 -3.04 18.30
N CYS A 129 -12.09 -3.62 17.12
CA CYS A 129 -13.26 -4.43 16.84
C CYS A 129 -13.08 -5.93 17.13
N TYR A 130 -12.07 -6.35 17.90
CA TYR A 130 -11.71 -7.77 18.12
C TYR A 130 -12.88 -8.64 18.58
N ARG A 131 -13.80 -8.11 19.39
CA ARG A 131 -14.92 -8.86 19.98
C ARG A 131 -15.87 -9.47 18.96
N ILE A 132 -16.08 -8.83 17.80
CA ILE A 132 -17.04 -9.31 16.79
C ILE A 132 -16.40 -10.24 15.77
N ILE A 133 -15.08 -10.24 15.65
CA ILE A 133 -14.35 -10.97 14.60
C ILE A 133 -14.72 -12.46 14.54
N PRO A 134 -14.80 -13.21 15.66
CA PRO A 134 -15.17 -14.62 15.64
C PRO A 134 -16.59 -14.89 15.10
N ASN A 135 -17.47 -13.89 15.17
CA ASN A 135 -18.90 -14.02 14.80
C ASN A 135 -19.21 -13.45 13.40
N LEU A 136 -18.20 -12.95 12.68
CA LEU A 136 -18.39 -12.41 11.33
C LEU A 136 -18.72 -13.51 10.33
N SER A 137 -19.64 -13.21 9.40
CA SER A 137 -19.93 -14.16 8.33
C SER A 137 -18.71 -14.37 7.44
N LYS A 138 -18.40 -15.62 7.10
CA LYS A 138 -17.28 -15.97 6.22
C LYS A 138 -17.35 -15.26 4.88
N LEU A 139 -18.55 -15.08 4.32
CA LEU A 139 -18.77 -14.40 3.05
C LEU A 139 -18.39 -12.92 3.15
N MET A 140 -18.79 -12.24 4.23
CA MET A 140 -18.45 -10.83 4.44
C MET A 140 -16.93 -10.66 4.61
N VAL A 141 -16.30 -11.51 5.43
CA VAL A 141 -14.84 -11.50 5.62
C VAL A 141 -14.14 -11.70 4.29
N HIS A 142 -14.48 -12.73 3.52
CA HIS A 142 -13.88 -13.02 2.22
C HIS A 142 -14.05 -11.84 1.23
N SER A 143 -15.27 -11.30 1.12
CA SER A 143 -15.54 -10.14 0.26
C SER A 143 -14.75 -8.90 0.67
N TRP A 144 -14.57 -8.67 1.99
CA TRP A 144 -13.79 -7.54 2.47
C TRP A 144 -12.29 -7.74 2.24
N MET A 145 -11.78 -8.96 2.48
CA MET A 145 -10.38 -9.31 2.21
C MET A 145 -10.03 -9.14 0.73
N SER A 146 -10.89 -9.57 -0.19
CA SER A 146 -10.69 -9.37 -1.63
C SER A 146 -10.65 -7.89 -2.02
N ALA A 147 -11.53 -7.06 -1.45
CA ALA A 147 -11.52 -5.62 -1.70
C ALA A 147 -10.22 -4.95 -1.16
N LEU A 148 -9.78 -5.32 0.03
CA LEU A 148 -8.54 -4.82 0.63
C LEU A 148 -7.29 -5.27 -0.14
N GLN A 149 -7.31 -6.48 -0.69
CA GLN A 149 -6.23 -7.00 -1.54
C GLN A 149 -6.10 -6.17 -2.83
N THR A 150 -7.21 -5.85 -3.47
CA THR A 150 -7.25 -4.97 -4.64
C THR A 150 -6.75 -3.57 -4.29
N GLU A 151 -7.28 -2.96 -3.25
CA GLU A 151 -6.82 -1.63 -2.77
C GLU A 151 -5.31 -1.62 -2.46
N ARG A 152 -4.79 -2.72 -1.91
CA ARG A 152 -3.36 -2.86 -1.66
C ARG A 152 -2.53 -2.90 -2.94
N LEU A 153 -3.01 -3.59 -3.97
CA LEU A 153 -2.35 -3.65 -5.27
C LEU A 153 -2.41 -2.31 -5.99
N GLU A 154 -3.53 -1.61 -5.93
CA GLU A 154 -3.68 -0.26 -6.49
C GLU A 154 -2.67 0.71 -5.86
N GLN A 155 -2.55 0.75 -4.54
CA GLN A 155 -1.56 1.59 -3.85
C GLN A 155 -0.11 1.25 -4.22
N LYS A 156 0.20 -0.03 -4.44
CA LYS A 156 1.52 -0.44 -4.92
C LYS A 156 1.74 -0.07 -6.39
N THR A 157 0.68 -0.10 -7.19
CA THR A 157 0.70 0.33 -8.58
C THR A 157 1.04 1.81 -8.72
N ASP A 158 0.49 2.67 -7.88
CA ASP A 158 0.81 4.11 -7.88
C ASP A 158 2.31 4.34 -7.73
N ALA A 159 2.96 3.62 -6.80
CA ALA A 159 4.40 3.70 -6.61
C ALA A 159 5.20 3.17 -7.83
N ILE A 160 4.68 2.17 -8.55
CA ILE A 160 5.31 1.63 -9.76
C ILE A 160 5.13 2.60 -10.92
N VAL A 161 3.96 3.20 -11.07
CA VAL A 161 3.70 4.24 -12.08
C VAL A 161 4.60 5.45 -11.87
N GLN A 162 4.83 5.86 -10.62
CA GLN A 162 5.79 6.91 -10.32
C GLN A 162 7.22 6.52 -10.75
N ARG A 163 7.66 5.28 -10.48
CA ARG A 163 8.96 4.79 -10.95
C ARG A 163 9.03 4.71 -12.47
N LEU A 164 7.96 4.32 -13.12
CA LEU A 164 7.87 4.29 -14.59
C LEU A 164 8.07 5.70 -15.16
N HIS A 165 7.44 6.70 -14.55
CA HIS A 165 7.66 8.11 -14.91
C HIS A 165 9.11 8.53 -14.68
N ASP A 166 9.68 8.22 -13.51
CA ASP A 166 11.08 8.53 -13.16
C ASP A 166 12.10 7.84 -14.10
N CYS A 167 11.71 6.71 -14.70
CA CYS A 167 12.48 5.94 -15.66
C CYS A 167 12.10 6.24 -17.13
N GLU A 168 11.54 7.42 -17.41
CA GLU A 168 11.21 7.89 -18.76
C GLU A 168 10.30 6.90 -19.56
N GLY A 169 9.42 6.19 -18.87
CA GLY A 169 8.50 5.22 -19.46
C GLY A 169 9.11 3.82 -19.69
N SER A 170 10.34 3.59 -19.29
CA SER A 170 10.98 2.27 -19.40
C SER A 170 10.48 1.29 -18.34
N TRP A 171 9.63 0.35 -18.74
CA TRP A 171 9.17 -0.73 -17.88
C TRP A 171 10.30 -1.65 -17.40
N GLU A 172 11.32 -1.85 -18.21
CA GLU A 172 12.51 -2.63 -17.86
C GLU A 172 13.26 -1.98 -16.69
N ALA A 173 13.49 -0.66 -16.77
CA ALA A 173 14.13 0.10 -15.71
C ALA A 173 13.24 0.17 -14.45
N ALA A 174 11.95 0.43 -14.59
CA ALA A 174 11.01 0.46 -13.47
C ALA A 174 10.93 -0.90 -12.74
N TYR A 175 10.99 -2.01 -13.49
CA TYR A 175 11.06 -3.35 -12.90
C TYR A 175 12.37 -3.54 -12.13
N LEU A 176 13.53 -3.23 -12.70
CA LEU A 176 14.82 -3.35 -12.02
C LEU A 176 14.87 -2.51 -10.74
N VAL A 177 14.41 -1.26 -10.81
CA VAL A 177 14.34 -0.36 -9.63
C VAL A 177 13.43 -0.94 -8.55
N THR A 178 12.26 -1.49 -8.93
CA THR A 178 11.34 -2.12 -7.98
C THR A 178 11.93 -3.40 -7.38
N LEU A 179 12.60 -4.21 -8.18
CA LEU A 179 13.29 -5.42 -7.72
C LEU A 179 14.40 -5.05 -6.73
N ALA A 180 15.26 -4.12 -7.08
CA ALA A 180 16.36 -3.66 -6.24
C ALA A 180 15.84 -3.10 -4.90
N ARG A 181 14.83 -2.24 -4.91
CA ARG A 181 14.19 -1.74 -3.69
C ARG A 181 13.80 -2.87 -2.73
N ASN A 182 13.19 -3.93 -3.26
CA ASN A 182 12.73 -5.06 -2.46
C ASN A 182 13.87 -6.00 -2.03
N TYR A 183 15.01 -5.99 -2.71
CA TYR A 183 16.25 -6.64 -2.24
C TYR A 183 16.82 -5.98 -0.98
N GLY A 184 16.47 -4.74 -0.70
CA GLY A 184 16.79 -4.05 0.56
C GLY A 184 16.03 -4.58 1.78
N PHE A 185 15.01 -5.45 1.60
CA PHE A 185 14.20 -6.08 2.65
C PHE A 185 13.79 -5.10 3.78
N GLY A 186 13.36 -3.92 3.39
CA GLY A 186 12.87 -2.86 4.27
C GLY A 186 13.95 -1.88 4.73
N ILE A 187 15.03 -2.34 5.37
CA ILE A 187 16.03 -1.43 5.99
C ILE A 187 16.80 -0.61 4.95
N ASN A 188 17.21 -1.23 3.86
CA ASN A 188 17.95 -0.59 2.77
C ASN A 188 17.10 -0.36 1.51
N GLY A 189 15.77 -0.46 1.61
CA GLY A 189 14.90 -0.32 0.44
C GLY A 189 15.11 0.98 -0.31
N ASP A 190 15.14 2.11 0.39
CA ASP A 190 15.31 3.43 -0.23
C ASP A 190 16.72 3.60 -0.83
N ALA A 191 17.77 3.10 -0.14
CA ALA A 191 19.13 3.13 -0.67
C ALA A 191 19.26 2.29 -1.95
N PHE A 192 18.65 1.10 -2.00
CA PHE A 192 18.62 0.26 -3.19
C PHE A 192 17.81 0.91 -4.33
N GLU A 193 16.72 1.60 -4.04
CA GLU A 193 15.96 2.35 -5.06
C GLU A 193 16.79 3.48 -5.65
N THR A 194 17.45 4.29 -4.80
CA THR A 194 18.35 5.35 -5.23
C THR A 194 19.49 4.78 -6.08
N TRP A 195 20.14 3.73 -5.59
CA TRP A 195 21.22 3.06 -6.33
C TRP A 195 20.76 2.57 -7.72
N ALA A 196 19.62 1.88 -7.79
CA ALA A 196 19.15 1.31 -9.05
C ALA A 196 18.76 2.39 -10.09
N LYS A 197 18.26 3.53 -9.64
CA LYS A 197 17.98 4.69 -10.52
C LYS A 197 19.25 5.30 -11.13
N HIS A 198 20.42 5.11 -10.50
CA HIS A 198 21.72 5.57 -11.00
C HIS A 198 22.42 4.52 -11.89
N ILE A 199 21.83 3.35 -12.10
CA ILE A 199 22.41 2.32 -12.97
C ILE A 199 22.11 2.64 -14.45
N PRO A 200 23.11 2.92 -15.28
CA PRO A 200 22.92 3.20 -16.69
C PRO A 200 22.73 1.90 -17.47
N LEU A 201 21.49 1.40 -17.53
CA LEU A 201 21.20 0.08 -18.12
C LEU A 201 21.67 -0.07 -19.57
N GLN A 202 21.66 1.02 -20.36
CA GLN A 202 22.11 0.98 -21.73
C GLN A 202 23.64 0.78 -21.81
N ASP A 203 24.39 1.52 -20.99
CA ASP A 203 25.84 1.44 -20.99
C ASP A 203 26.35 0.10 -20.46
N ILE A 204 25.74 -0.36 -19.35
CA ILE A 204 26.12 -1.64 -18.73
C ILE A 204 25.76 -2.84 -19.61
N ALA A 205 24.78 -2.72 -20.52
CA ALA A 205 24.43 -3.77 -21.45
C ALA A 205 25.59 -4.16 -22.38
N HIS A 206 26.46 -3.22 -22.72
CA HIS A 206 27.65 -3.45 -23.54
C HIS A 206 28.77 -4.22 -22.81
N HIS A 207 28.68 -4.33 -21.49
CA HIS A 207 29.67 -5.01 -20.62
C HIS A 207 29.12 -6.28 -19.98
N ARG A 208 27.99 -6.77 -20.50
CA ARG A 208 27.23 -7.87 -19.88
C ARG A 208 27.92 -9.24 -19.97
N ASP A 209 28.95 -9.36 -20.78
CA ASP A 209 29.65 -10.65 -20.98
C ASP A 209 30.76 -10.89 -19.94
N ASP A 210 31.07 -9.90 -19.11
CA ASP A 210 32.05 -10.02 -18.02
C ASP A 210 31.40 -9.71 -16.66
N ILE A 211 31.26 -10.74 -15.82
CA ILE A 211 30.68 -10.61 -14.49
C ILE A 211 31.46 -9.66 -13.59
N LYS A 212 32.79 -9.54 -13.75
CA LYS A 212 33.60 -8.62 -12.96
C LYS A 212 33.32 -7.18 -13.33
N GLN A 213 33.09 -6.89 -14.60
CA GLN A 213 32.65 -5.55 -15.02
C GLN A 213 31.28 -5.22 -14.47
N ILE A 214 30.33 -6.16 -14.46
CA ILE A 214 29.02 -5.96 -13.86
C ILE A 214 29.14 -5.72 -12.35
N GLU A 215 29.93 -6.50 -11.62
CA GLU A 215 30.16 -6.30 -10.19
C GLU A 215 30.87 -4.96 -9.93
N ALA A 216 31.83 -4.56 -10.75
CA ALA A 216 32.48 -3.26 -10.66
C ALA A 216 31.49 -2.12 -10.86
N PHE A 217 30.61 -2.19 -11.86
CA PHE A 217 29.53 -1.22 -12.05
C PHE A 217 28.61 -1.15 -10.84
N PHE A 218 28.12 -2.28 -10.38
CA PHE A 218 27.08 -2.32 -9.34
C PHE A 218 27.61 -1.88 -7.99
N LEU A 219 28.79 -2.40 -7.58
CA LEU A 219 29.40 -2.02 -6.31
C LEU A 219 29.99 -0.60 -6.36
N GLY A 220 30.51 -0.20 -7.53
CA GLY A 220 31.03 1.16 -7.74
C GLY A 220 29.94 2.20 -7.68
N GLN A 221 28.83 2.03 -8.41
CA GLN A 221 27.66 2.91 -8.34
C GLN A 221 27.06 2.99 -6.93
N ALA A 222 27.21 1.92 -6.15
CA ALA A 222 26.83 1.90 -4.74
C ALA A 222 27.78 2.66 -3.80
N GLY A 223 28.91 3.18 -4.32
CA GLY A 223 29.97 3.81 -3.52
C GLY A 223 30.76 2.84 -2.64
N LEU A 224 30.56 1.51 -2.80
CA LEU A 224 31.15 0.49 -1.94
C LEU A 224 32.60 0.11 -2.33
N LEU A 225 33.12 0.67 -3.42
CA LEU A 225 34.53 0.52 -3.83
C LEU A 225 35.40 1.67 -3.32
N GLU A 226 34.85 2.61 -2.57
CA GLU A 226 35.61 3.65 -1.91
C GLU A 226 36.23 3.16 -0.60
N THR A 227 37.47 3.53 -0.34
CA THR A 227 38.21 3.08 0.85
C THR A 227 37.51 3.52 2.14
N ASN A 228 36.91 4.72 2.15
CA ASN A 228 36.16 5.25 3.30
C ASN A 228 34.81 4.52 3.55
N ALA A 229 34.30 3.78 2.58
CA ALA A 229 33.12 2.92 2.75
C ALA A 229 33.42 1.62 3.50
N ILE A 230 34.70 1.27 3.62
CA ILE A 230 35.15 0.05 4.31
C ILE A 230 35.43 0.41 5.78
N PRO A 231 34.91 -0.38 6.76
CA PRO A 231 35.26 -0.17 8.17
C PRO A 231 36.78 -0.12 8.40
N GLU A 232 37.27 0.86 9.15
CA GLU A 232 38.68 1.14 9.35
C GLU A 232 39.53 -0.10 9.64
N ARG A 233 39.01 -0.99 10.50
CA ARG A 233 39.66 -2.25 10.87
C ARG A 233 39.92 -3.23 9.71
N TYR A 234 39.26 -3.06 8.56
CA TYR A 234 39.37 -3.91 7.39
C TYR A 234 40.06 -3.23 6.22
N GLN A 235 40.27 -1.91 6.26
CA GLN A 235 40.82 -1.12 5.13
C GLN A 235 42.18 -1.63 4.66
N GLU A 236 43.12 -1.88 5.59
CA GLU A 236 44.46 -2.35 5.23
C GLU A 236 44.42 -3.70 4.48
N LYS A 237 43.56 -4.62 4.93
CA LYS A 237 43.37 -5.92 4.27
C LYS A 237 42.69 -5.77 2.91
N ALA A 238 41.66 -4.93 2.84
CA ALA A 238 40.94 -4.68 1.59
C ALA A 238 41.86 -4.04 0.51
N LEU A 239 42.74 -3.12 0.91
CA LEU A 239 43.70 -2.51 -0.02
C LEU A 239 44.76 -3.50 -0.55
N LYS A 240 45.02 -4.60 0.16
CA LYS A 240 45.89 -5.69 -0.28
C LYS A 240 45.15 -6.79 -1.05
N ASP A 241 43.81 -6.72 -1.09
CA ASP A 241 42.95 -7.70 -1.77
C ASP A 241 42.95 -7.45 -3.28
N ALA A 242 43.45 -8.41 -4.04
CA ALA A 242 43.54 -8.32 -5.49
C ALA A 242 42.15 -8.20 -6.15
N TYR A 243 41.10 -8.79 -5.57
CA TYR A 243 39.75 -8.71 -6.10
C TYR A 243 39.17 -7.29 -5.93
N PHE A 244 39.32 -6.70 -4.72
CA PHE A 244 38.95 -5.32 -4.48
C PHE A 244 39.68 -4.34 -5.42
N ALA A 245 41.01 -4.49 -5.54
CA ALA A 245 41.82 -3.66 -6.41
C ALA A 245 41.37 -3.77 -7.88
N GLN A 246 41.05 -4.96 -8.35
CA GLN A 246 40.56 -5.20 -9.70
C GLN A 246 39.22 -4.50 -9.93
N LEU A 247 38.22 -4.72 -9.06
CA LEU A 247 36.90 -4.08 -9.20
C LEU A 247 37.00 -2.55 -9.14
N LYS A 248 37.84 -2.01 -8.26
CA LYS A 248 38.05 -0.56 -8.13
C LYS A 248 38.66 0.04 -9.39
N SER A 249 39.70 -0.60 -9.94
CA SER A 249 40.34 -0.16 -11.19
C SER A 249 39.37 -0.23 -12.37
N GLU A 250 38.60 -1.30 -12.47
CA GLU A 250 37.59 -1.48 -13.51
C GLU A 250 36.50 -0.41 -13.42
N TYR A 251 36.00 -0.16 -12.22
CA TYR A 251 34.99 0.88 -12.01
C TYR A 251 35.54 2.30 -12.33
N GLN A 252 36.78 2.60 -11.98
CA GLN A 252 37.40 3.88 -12.33
C GLN A 252 37.45 4.10 -13.85
N TYR A 253 37.82 3.05 -14.59
CA TYR A 253 37.75 3.08 -16.06
C TYR A 253 36.35 3.31 -16.58
N LEU A 254 35.36 2.52 -16.09
CA LEU A 254 33.97 2.59 -16.53
C LEU A 254 33.31 3.91 -16.16
N SER A 255 33.57 4.42 -14.95
CA SER A 255 33.02 5.70 -14.50
C SER A 255 33.54 6.87 -15.33
N HIS A 256 34.85 6.86 -15.70
CA HIS A 256 35.40 7.86 -16.58
C HIS A 256 34.82 7.75 -18.01
N LYS A 257 34.71 6.52 -18.53
CA LYS A 257 34.18 6.26 -19.86
C LYS A 257 32.76 6.75 -20.07
N PHE A 258 31.88 6.56 -19.04
CA PHE A 258 30.46 6.86 -19.13
C PHE A 258 30.04 8.10 -18.31
N GLY A 259 31.00 8.82 -17.70
CA GLY A 259 30.70 10.01 -16.88
C GLY A 259 29.83 9.71 -15.66
N LEU A 260 30.01 8.55 -15.02
CA LEU A 260 29.16 8.09 -13.95
C LEU A 260 29.41 8.82 -12.65
N GLN A 261 28.33 9.02 -11.89
CA GLN A 261 28.37 9.54 -10.52
C GLN A 261 27.87 8.46 -9.57
N GLN A 262 28.72 8.02 -8.66
CA GLN A 262 28.34 7.05 -7.62
C GLN A 262 27.48 7.68 -6.54
N MET A 263 26.64 6.87 -5.88
CA MET A 263 25.93 7.32 -4.71
C MET A 263 26.84 7.37 -3.46
N ASP A 264 26.46 8.15 -2.46
CA ASP A 264 27.17 8.21 -1.19
C ASP A 264 26.93 6.89 -0.41
N ALA A 265 28.03 6.21 -0.07
CA ALA A 265 28.01 4.96 0.69
C ALA A 265 27.40 5.09 2.10
N SER A 266 27.32 6.30 2.67
CA SER A 266 26.69 6.55 3.97
C SER A 266 25.19 6.25 3.99
N GLN A 267 24.54 6.16 2.84
CA GLN A 267 23.14 5.77 2.72
C GLN A 267 22.89 4.29 3.08
N TRP A 268 23.93 3.46 3.02
CA TRP A 268 23.80 2.05 3.35
C TRP A 268 23.80 1.82 4.86
N ARG A 269 22.84 1.03 5.33
CA ARG A 269 22.71 0.64 6.74
C ARG A 269 23.17 -0.79 6.94
N PHE A 270 24.09 -1.01 7.87
CA PHE A 270 24.63 -2.33 8.24
C PHE A 270 24.17 -2.77 9.64
N LEU A 271 23.91 -1.79 10.51
CA LEU A 271 23.53 -2.06 11.89
C LEU A 271 22.22 -2.84 11.96
N ARG A 272 22.19 -3.87 12.82
CA ARG A 272 21.05 -4.78 13.03
C ARG A 272 20.70 -5.66 11.82
N LEU A 273 21.59 -5.75 10.81
CA LEU A 273 21.47 -6.71 9.73
C LEU A 273 22.29 -7.97 10.01
N ARG A 274 21.75 -9.12 9.61
CA ARG A 274 22.57 -10.33 9.49
C ARG A 274 23.53 -10.16 8.31
N PRO A 275 24.80 -10.62 8.39
CA PRO A 275 25.78 -10.40 7.32
C PRO A 275 25.31 -10.84 5.93
N GLN A 276 24.52 -11.92 5.82
CA GLN A 276 23.91 -12.34 4.55
C GLN A 276 22.97 -11.31 3.91
N ASN A 277 22.54 -10.30 4.67
CA ASN A 277 21.68 -9.21 4.21
C ASN A 277 22.45 -7.91 3.96
N PHE A 278 23.77 -7.93 4.08
CA PHE A 278 24.58 -6.74 3.80
C PHE A 278 24.44 -6.28 2.35
N PRO A 279 24.51 -4.98 2.10
CA PRO A 279 24.42 -4.42 0.75
C PRO A 279 25.34 -5.09 -0.25
N HIS A 280 26.61 -5.38 0.12
CA HIS A 280 27.57 -6.07 -0.73
C HIS A 280 27.03 -7.39 -1.29
N ILE A 281 26.47 -8.23 -0.40
CA ILE A 281 25.93 -9.54 -0.78
C ILE A 281 24.70 -9.39 -1.67
N ARG A 282 23.81 -8.45 -1.35
CA ARG A 282 22.60 -8.21 -2.15
C ARG A 282 22.92 -7.63 -3.52
N ILE A 283 23.90 -6.74 -3.60
CA ILE A 283 24.39 -6.18 -4.88
C ILE A 283 25.08 -7.27 -5.70
N ALA A 284 25.94 -8.12 -5.10
CA ALA A 284 26.56 -9.23 -5.79
C ALA A 284 25.54 -10.25 -6.35
N GLN A 285 24.46 -10.52 -5.59
CA GLN A 285 23.34 -11.34 -6.07
C GLN A 285 22.63 -10.68 -7.27
N LEU A 286 22.35 -9.37 -7.21
CA LEU A 286 21.73 -8.65 -8.32
C LEU A 286 22.66 -8.59 -9.54
N ALA A 287 23.97 -8.41 -9.34
CA ALA A 287 24.97 -8.44 -10.40
C ALA A 287 24.95 -9.79 -11.15
N LEU A 288 24.92 -10.90 -10.41
CA LEU A 288 24.87 -12.23 -11.02
C LEU A 288 23.52 -12.50 -11.72
N LEU A 289 22.38 -12.06 -11.14
CA LEU A 289 21.09 -12.12 -11.82
C LEU A 289 21.10 -11.33 -13.14
N TYR A 290 21.67 -10.13 -13.12
CA TYR A 290 21.78 -9.30 -14.32
C TYR A 290 22.68 -9.97 -15.36
N TYR A 291 23.84 -10.45 -14.96
CA TYR A 291 24.77 -11.19 -15.81
C TYR A 291 24.11 -12.39 -16.50
N ASN A 292 23.35 -13.19 -15.75
CA ASN A 292 22.62 -14.36 -16.24
C ASN A 292 21.37 -14.02 -17.06
N ARG A 293 21.10 -12.72 -17.31
CA ARG A 293 19.90 -12.25 -18.02
C ARG A 293 18.57 -12.60 -17.33
N GLN A 294 18.57 -12.72 -16.00
CA GLN A 294 17.39 -13.09 -15.21
C GLN A 294 16.60 -11.89 -14.69
N THR A 295 17.05 -10.66 -14.95
CA THR A 295 16.39 -9.42 -14.52
C THR A 295 15.51 -8.79 -15.58
N GLY A 296 15.30 -9.45 -16.73
CA GLY A 296 14.49 -8.92 -17.80
C GLY A 296 12.99 -8.99 -17.50
N LEU A 297 12.27 -7.91 -17.82
CA LEU A 297 10.82 -7.88 -17.64
C LEU A 297 10.13 -8.92 -18.54
N SER A 298 10.61 -9.12 -19.78
CA SER A 298 10.03 -10.11 -20.68
C SER A 298 10.05 -11.52 -20.09
N GLN A 299 11.18 -11.95 -19.50
CA GLN A 299 11.27 -13.25 -18.85
C GLN A 299 10.30 -13.38 -17.67
N LEU A 300 10.09 -12.27 -16.93
CA LEU A 300 9.09 -12.26 -15.86
C LEU A 300 7.67 -12.39 -16.41
N LEU A 301 7.34 -11.69 -17.48
CA LEU A 301 6.02 -11.73 -18.11
C LEU A 301 5.71 -13.10 -18.73
N ASP A 302 6.72 -13.86 -19.10
CA ASP A 302 6.60 -15.23 -19.62
C ASP A 302 6.39 -16.28 -18.51
N CYS A 303 6.72 -15.96 -17.26
CA CYS A 303 6.48 -16.87 -16.12
C CYS A 303 4.99 -16.98 -15.81
N GLU A 304 4.43 -18.18 -15.89
CA GLU A 304 3.01 -18.44 -15.60
C GLU A 304 2.78 -18.96 -14.18
N THR A 305 3.82 -19.47 -13.52
CA THR A 305 3.73 -20.09 -12.20
C THR A 305 4.71 -19.46 -11.20
N VAL A 306 4.34 -19.49 -9.92
CA VAL A 306 5.23 -19.11 -8.81
C VAL A 306 6.53 -19.92 -8.81
N LYS A 307 6.50 -21.17 -9.28
CA LYS A 307 7.70 -22.03 -9.37
C LYS A 307 8.68 -21.50 -10.42
N GLU A 308 8.20 -21.06 -11.57
CA GLU A 308 9.01 -20.45 -12.63
C GLU A 308 9.62 -19.14 -12.17
N VAL A 309 8.83 -18.27 -11.51
CA VAL A 309 9.35 -17.03 -10.95
C VAL A 309 10.41 -17.27 -9.89
N ARG A 310 10.23 -18.27 -9.00
CA ARG A 310 11.28 -18.64 -8.04
C ARG A 310 12.55 -19.08 -8.75
N LYS A 311 12.44 -19.89 -9.80
CA LYS A 311 13.58 -20.31 -10.61
C LYS A 311 14.28 -19.12 -11.26
N LEU A 312 13.52 -18.20 -11.83
CA LEU A 312 14.03 -16.97 -12.44
C LEU A 312 14.81 -16.10 -11.43
N LEU A 313 14.29 -15.92 -10.22
CA LEU A 313 14.90 -15.08 -9.19
C LEU A 313 15.93 -15.81 -8.31
N THR A 314 16.12 -17.12 -8.50
CA THR A 314 17.13 -17.86 -7.73
C THR A 314 18.52 -17.53 -8.26
N THR A 315 19.37 -17.02 -7.38
CA THR A 315 20.75 -16.69 -7.69
C THR A 315 21.67 -17.03 -6.52
N GLN A 316 22.95 -17.09 -6.84
CA GLN A 316 24.06 -17.20 -5.89
C GLN A 316 24.86 -15.91 -5.88
N VAL A 317 26.10 -16.01 -5.45
CA VAL A 317 27.13 -14.98 -5.56
C VAL A 317 28.34 -15.56 -6.29
N THR A 318 29.24 -14.73 -6.79
CA THR A 318 30.52 -15.17 -7.33
C THR A 318 31.41 -15.76 -6.23
N PRO A 319 32.43 -16.59 -6.56
CA PRO A 319 33.22 -17.31 -5.57
C PRO A 319 33.86 -16.46 -4.48
N TYR A 320 34.24 -15.22 -4.77
CA TYR A 320 34.77 -14.30 -3.79
C TYR A 320 33.77 -14.07 -2.64
N TRP A 321 32.52 -13.79 -2.96
CA TRP A 321 31.49 -13.50 -1.97
C TRP A 321 31.02 -14.74 -1.19
N GLU A 322 31.42 -15.95 -1.55
CA GLU A 322 31.14 -17.13 -0.74
C GLU A 322 31.87 -17.08 0.61
N SER A 323 33.09 -16.49 0.63
CA SER A 323 33.91 -16.33 1.84
C SER A 323 34.02 -14.89 2.35
N HIS A 324 33.31 -13.92 1.79
CA HIS A 324 33.34 -12.51 2.21
C HIS A 324 31.93 -11.96 2.37
N TYR A 325 31.73 -11.11 3.37
CA TYR A 325 30.52 -10.30 3.55
C TYR A 325 30.76 -8.81 3.28
N VAL A 326 31.99 -8.38 3.45
CA VAL A 326 32.54 -7.06 3.13
C VAL A 326 33.95 -7.25 2.63
N PHE A 327 34.52 -6.25 1.98
CA PHE A 327 35.93 -6.32 1.57
C PHE A 327 36.86 -6.35 2.76
N GLY A 328 37.95 -7.11 2.66
CA GLY A 328 39.01 -7.20 3.69
C GLY A 328 38.68 -8.06 4.91
N GLU A 329 37.49 -8.66 4.98
CA GLU A 329 37.11 -9.59 6.04
C GLU A 329 36.74 -10.96 5.46
N GLU A 330 37.64 -11.91 5.59
CA GLU A 330 37.37 -13.30 5.22
C GLU A 330 36.56 -14.02 6.29
N SER A 331 35.59 -14.81 5.87
CA SER A 331 34.69 -15.62 6.72
C SER A 331 34.71 -17.08 6.24
N ALA A 332 34.13 -17.97 7.03
CA ALA A 332 33.91 -19.32 6.61
C ALA A 332 33.08 -19.35 5.29
N LYS A 333 33.52 -20.18 4.36
CA LYS A 333 32.84 -20.35 3.07
C LYS A 333 31.42 -20.87 3.29
N CYS A 334 30.45 -20.18 2.76
CA CYS A 334 29.05 -20.58 2.81
C CYS A 334 28.29 -20.15 1.55
N GLU A 335 27.28 -20.91 1.21
CA GLU A 335 26.37 -20.58 0.14
C GLU A 335 25.50 -19.39 0.52
N LYS A 336 25.46 -18.36 -0.33
CA LYS A 336 24.72 -17.11 -0.07
C LYS A 336 23.55 -16.98 -1.05
N ARG A 337 22.61 -17.92 -0.96
CA ARG A 337 21.35 -17.87 -1.72
C ARG A 337 20.25 -17.18 -0.93
N LEU A 338 19.27 -16.66 -1.66
CA LEU A 338 18.01 -16.28 -1.09
C LEU A 338 17.24 -17.50 -0.60
N SER A 339 16.73 -17.45 0.61
CA SER A 339 15.82 -18.49 1.11
C SER A 339 14.48 -18.47 0.33
N THR A 340 13.76 -19.59 0.33
CA THR A 340 12.42 -19.66 -0.26
C THR A 340 11.49 -18.58 0.33
N ALA A 341 11.61 -18.28 1.63
CA ALA A 341 10.85 -17.22 2.26
C ALA A 341 11.21 -15.83 1.69
N SER A 342 12.50 -15.55 1.48
CA SER A 342 12.95 -14.29 0.85
C SER A 342 12.49 -14.19 -0.60
N LEU A 343 12.55 -15.28 -1.37
CA LEU A 343 12.01 -15.31 -2.74
C LEU A 343 10.50 -15.05 -2.76
N ASN A 344 9.74 -15.63 -1.83
CA ASN A 344 8.30 -15.35 -1.72
C ASN A 344 8.03 -13.89 -1.42
N LEU A 345 8.81 -13.25 -0.53
CA LEU A 345 8.69 -11.82 -0.25
C LEU A 345 8.98 -10.97 -1.49
N LEU A 346 9.97 -11.35 -2.31
CA LEU A 346 10.23 -10.67 -3.59
C LEU A 346 9.06 -10.85 -4.56
N ILE A 347 8.47 -12.03 -4.64
CA ILE A 347 7.30 -12.27 -5.48
C ILE A 347 6.12 -11.40 -5.03
N ILE A 348 5.79 -11.40 -3.74
CA ILE A 348 4.67 -10.63 -3.17
C ILE A 348 4.88 -9.12 -3.32
N ASN A 349 6.12 -8.63 -3.17
CA ASN A 349 6.36 -7.19 -3.12
C ASN A 349 6.93 -6.59 -4.42
N THR A 350 7.39 -7.42 -5.36
CA THR A 350 7.92 -6.98 -6.67
C THR A 350 7.07 -7.54 -7.82
N VAL A 351 7.04 -8.86 -7.95
CA VAL A 351 6.47 -9.52 -9.12
C VAL A 351 4.98 -9.28 -9.23
N VAL A 352 4.24 -9.56 -8.17
CA VAL A 352 2.79 -9.36 -8.12
C VAL A 352 2.39 -7.92 -8.43
N PRO A 353 2.96 -6.88 -7.76
CA PRO A 353 2.64 -5.50 -8.09
C PRO A 353 3.05 -5.09 -9.52
N ILE A 354 4.18 -5.58 -10.03
CA ILE A 354 4.60 -5.30 -11.42
C ILE A 354 3.63 -5.91 -12.43
N LEU A 355 3.20 -7.16 -12.22
CA LEU A 355 2.21 -7.81 -13.10
C LEU A 355 0.89 -7.05 -13.08
N PHE A 356 0.40 -6.67 -11.92
CA PHE A 356 -0.85 -5.93 -11.77
C PHE A 356 -0.75 -4.53 -12.42
N ALA A 357 0.30 -3.77 -12.12
CA ALA A 357 0.53 -2.45 -12.70
C ALA A 357 0.69 -2.50 -14.23
N TYR A 358 1.45 -3.47 -14.73
CA TYR A 358 1.64 -3.68 -16.17
C TYR A 358 0.33 -4.07 -16.86
N GLY A 359 -0.42 -5.00 -16.26
CA GLY A 359 -1.73 -5.43 -16.75
C GLY A 359 -2.72 -4.29 -16.84
N THR A 360 -2.83 -3.48 -15.78
CA THR A 360 -3.70 -2.29 -15.75
C THR A 360 -3.26 -1.25 -16.78
N HIS A 361 -1.96 -0.93 -16.85
CA HIS A 361 -1.46 0.09 -17.78
C HIS A 361 -1.58 -0.30 -19.24
N LYS A 362 -1.44 -1.59 -19.56
CA LYS A 362 -1.54 -2.13 -20.95
C LYS A 362 -2.92 -2.66 -21.29
N ASN A 363 -3.93 -2.54 -20.43
CA ASN A 363 -5.25 -3.16 -20.58
C ASN A 363 -5.16 -4.67 -20.88
N ALA A 364 -4.28 -5.37 -20.18
CA ALA A 364 -3.99 -6.80 -20.36
C ALA A 364 -4.36 -7.58 -19.10
N GLU A 365 -5.66 -7.90 -18.96
CA GLU A 365 -6.29 -8.53 -17.80
C GLU A 365 -5.56 -9.81 -17.32
N LYS A 366 -5.05 -10.60 -18.26
CA LYS A 366 -4.29 -11.82 -17.97
C LYS A 366 -3.13 -11.65 -16.95
N TYR A 367 -2.53 -10.47 -16.90
CA TYR A 367 -1.45 -10.19 -15.93
C TYR A 367 -2.01 -9.81 -14.58
N CYS A 368 -3.17 -9.14 -14.54
CA CYS A 368 -3.88 -8.86 -13.30
C CYS A 368 -4.36 -10.16 -12.64
N ASP A 369 -4.98 -11.05 -13.42
CA ASP A 369 -5.42 -12.37 -12.95
C ASP A 369 -4.25 -13.20 -12.42
N ARG A 370 -3.12 -13.18 -13.14
CA ARG A 370 -1.89 -13.87 -12.71
C ARG A 370 -1.36 -13.31 -11.38
N ALA A 371 -1.43 -12.00 -11.18
CA ALA A 371 -1.02 -11.37 -9.93
C ALA A 371 -1.85 -11.89 -8.74
N PHE A 372 -3.17 -11.98 -8.88
CA PHE A 372 -4.05 -12.56 -7.87
C PHE A 372 -3.78 -14.05 -7.66
N ASN A 373 -3.67 -14.83 -8.74
CA ASN A 373 -3.35 -16.26 -8.67
C ASN A 373 -2.03 -16.54 -7.93
N PHE A 374 -1.02 -15.67 -8.08
CA PHE A 374 0.24 -15.81 -7.35
C PHE A 374 0.04 -15.55 -5.86
N LEU A 375 -0.77 -14.57 -5.48
CA LEU A 375 -1.08 -14.29 -4.09
C LEU A 375 -1.85 -15.46 -3.43
N ASP A 376 -2.76 -16.07 -4.17
CA ASP A 376 -3.55 -17.22 -3.67
C ASP A 376 -2.71 -18.51 -3.56
N THR A 377 -1.73 -18.69 -4.45
CA THR A 377 -0.82 -19.85 -4.44
C THR A 377 0.22 -19.76 -3.33
N LEU A 378 0.64 -18.56 -2.94
CA LEU A 378 1.65 -18.34 -1.91
C LEU A 378 1.03 -18.45 -0.51
N LYS A 379 1.74 -19.10 0.41
CA LYS A 379 1.36 -19.13 1.82
C LYS A 379 1.44 -17.75 2.45
N ALA A 380 0.61 -17.52 3.45
CA ALA A 380 0.60 -16.30 4.26
C ALA A 380 1.99 -15.93 4.78
N GLU A 381 2.24 -14.63 4.84
CA GLU A 381 3.47 -14.08 5.42
C GLU A 381 3.51 -14.33 6.93
N ARG A 382 4.71 -14.59 7.45
CA ARG A 382 4.92 -14.79 8.89
C ARG A 382 5.42 -13.49 9.52
N ASN A 383 4.51 -12.62 9.94
CA ASN A 383 4.81 -11.37 10.60
C ASN A 383 3.88 -11.13 11.80
N HIS A 384 4.16 -10.09 12.59
CA HIS A 384 3.37 -9.76 13.78
C HIS A 384 1.93 -9.36 13.45
N ILE A 385 1.69 -8.75 12.27
CA ILE A 385 0.34 -8.34 11.84
C ILE A 385 -0.53 -9.57 11.62
N VAL A 386 -0.02 -10.53 10.86
CA VAL A 386 -0.76 -11.78 10.57
C VAL A 386 -1.07 -12.53 11.86
N ARG A 387 -0.09 -12.67 12.77
CA ARG A 387 -0.31 -13.34 14.05
C ARG A 387 -1.40 -12.67 14.88
N MET A 388 -1.36 -11.34 15.00
CA MET A 388 -2.37 -10.57 15.73
C MET A 388 -3.79 -10.85 15.23
N TRP A 389 -3.98 -10.88 13.90
CA TRP A 389 -5.29 -11.17 13.31
C TRP A 389 -5.73 -12.63 13.48
N GLN A 390 -4.76 -13.57 13.48
CA GLN A 390 -5.05 -14.98 13.78
C GLN A 390 -5.44 -15.17 15.26
N GLU A 391 -4.80 -14.45 16.18
CA GLU A 391 -5.11 -14.49 17.62
C GLU A 391 -6.55 -14.03 17.93
N VAL A 392 -7.09 -13.12 17.12
CA VAL A 392 -8.50 -12.67 17.26
C VAL A 392 -9.48 -13.49 16.41
N GLY A 393 -9.05 -14.58 15.78
CA GLY A 393 -9.93 -15.58 15.16
C GLY A 393 -10.07 -15.51 13.64
N LEU A 394 -9.28 -14.69 12.91
CA LEU A 394 -9.28 -14.73 11.45
C LEU A 394 -8.41 -15.86 10.91
N THR A 395 -8.93 -16.59 9.93
CA THR A 395 -8.15 -17.55 9.15
C THR A 395 -7.31 -16.79 8.13
N VAL A 396 -6.00 -17.12 8.05
CA VAL A 396 -5.04 -16.44 7.17
C VAL A 396 -4.16 -17.51 6.54
N ASP A 397 -4.48 -17.92 5.33
CA ASP A 397 -3.84 -19.06 4.66
C ASP A 397 -2.93 -18.62 3.52
N THR A 398 -3.29 -17.55 2.80
CA THR A 398 -2.64 -17.11 1.58
C THR A 398 -1.86 -15.81 1.76
N ALA A 399 -0.95 -15.53 0.82
CA ALA A 399 -0.28 -14.23 0.76
C ALA A 399 -1.29 -13.11 0.48
N GLY A 400 -2.36 -13.40 -0.27
CA GLY A 400 -3.47 -12.47 -0.49
C GLY A 400 -4.11 -12.03 0.83
N ASP A 401 -4.43 -12.99 1.70
CA ASP A 401 -4.97 -12.69 3.03
C ASP A 401 -4.01 -11.81 3.85
N SER A 402 -2.71 -12.15 3.85
CA SER A 402 -1.73 -11.34 4.60
C SER A 402 -1.59 -9.92 4.04
N GLN A 403 -1.63 -9.73 2.73
CA GLN A 403 -1.57 -8.41 2.11
C GLN A 403 -2.84 -7.59 2.39
N ALA A 404 -4.02 -8.23 2.39
CA ALA A 404 -5.28 -7.61 2.77
C ALA A 404 -5.27 -7.14 4.24
N LEU A 405 -4.75 -7.97 5.16
CA LEU A 405 -4.65 -7.62 6.59
C LEU A 405 -3.63 -6.52 6.86
N ILE A 406 -2.52 -6.48 6.11
CA ILE A 406 -1.58 -5.37 6.16
C ILE A 406 -2.25 -4.07 5.69
N GLN A 407 -3.09 -4.13 4.65
CA GLN A 407 -3.87 -3.00 4.17
C GLN A 407 -4.88 -2.55 5.22
N LEU A 408 -5.67 -3.48 5.76
CA LEU A 408 -6.64 -3.21 6.82
C LEU A 408 -5.99 -2.49 8.02
N LYS A 409 -4.85 -3.02 8.48
CA LYS A 409 -4.12 -2.39 9.57
C LYS A 409 -3.70 -0.96 9.23
N LYS A 410 -2.95 -0.78 8.15
CA LYS A 410 -2.29 0.51 7.85
C LYS A 410 -3.26 1.60 7.39
N ALA A 411 -4.24 1.24 6.56
CA ALA A 411 -5.15 2.21 5.96
C ALA A 411 -6.37 2.51 6.82
N TYR A 412 -6.76 1.58 7.70
CA TYR A 412 -7.98 1.70 8.50
C TYR A 412 -7.71 1.69 10.01
N CYS A 413 -7.14 0.61 10.56
CA CYS A 413 -7.03 0.45 12.00
C CYS A 413 -6.07 1.46 12.66
N ASP A 414 -4.86 1.63 12.09
CA ASP A 414 -3.87 2.59 12.61
C ASP A 414 -4.35 4.05 12.52
N ARG A 415 -5.31 4.32 11.63
CA ARG A 415 -5.93 5.65 11.45
C ARG A 415 -7.26 5.80 12.19
N LYS A 416 -7.71 4.75 12.88
CA LYS A 416 -9.05 4.67 13.49
C LYS A 416 -10.18 5.01 12.51
N ASP A 417 -10.01 4.68 11.23
CA ASP A 417 -10.97 4.94 10.14
C ASP A 417 -12.05 3.84 10.08
N CYS A 418 -12.67 3.57 11.24
CA CYS A 418 -13.64 2.51 11.41
C CYS A 418 -14.94 2.75 10.62
N LEU A 419 -15.28 4.00 10.36
CA LEU A 419 -16.47 4.37 9.57
C LEU A 419 -16.35 3.99 8.08
N ARG A 420 -15.16 3.71 7.59
CA ARG A 420 -14.91 3.23 6.21
C ARG A 420 -14.67 1.73 6.12
N CYS A 421 -14.59 1.05 7.27
CA CYS A 421 -14.28 -0.35 7.38
C CYS A 421 -15.55 -1.20 7.41
N ARG A 422 -15.62 -2.29 6.62
CA ARG A 422 -16.78 -3.20 6.66
C ARG A 422 -16.90 -3.93 8.00
N ILE A 423 -15.79 -4.27 8.65
CA ILE A 423 -15.82 -4.83 10.02
C ILE A 423 -16.31 -3.76 11.00
N GLY A 424 -15.87 -2.50 10.84
CA GLY A 424 -16.40 -1.39 11.62
C GLY A 424 -17.93 -1.22 11.45
N TYR A 425 -18.42 -1.39 10.22
CA TYR A 425 -19.87 -1.37 9.97
C TYR A 425 -20.62 -2.44 10.75
N GLU A 426 -20.14 -3.68 10.73
CA GLU A 426 -20.78 -4.78 11.50
C GLU A 426 -20.72 -4.51 13.00
N TYR A 427 -19.62 -3.90 13.49
CA TYR A 427 -19.50 -3.51 14.90
C TYR A 427 -20.52 -2.43 15.28
N LEU A 428 -20.65 -1.38 14.47
CA LEU A 428 -21.53 -0.24 14.73
C LEU A 428 -23.01 -0.60 14.60
N LYS A 429 -23.34 -1.52 13.68
CA LYS A 429 -24.72 -2.02 13.52
C LYS A 429 -25.24 -2.72 14.77
N GLY A 430 -24.34 -3.18 15.65
CA GLY A 430 -24.69 -4.01 16.78
C GLY A 430 -25.16 -5.38 16.32
N ASN A 431 -24.58 -6.45 16.83
CA ASN A 431 -25.07 -7.79 16.53
C ASN A 431 -26.43 -7.96 17.22
N SER A 432 -27.52 -7.78 16.48
CA SER A 432 -28.84 -8.31 16.90
C SER A 432 -28.82 -9.84 17.11
N ALA A 433 -27.75 -10.52 16.70
CA ALA A 433 -27.53 -11.97 16.89
C ALA A 433 -26.82 -12.33 18.22
N LEU A 434 -26.40 -11.36 19.04
CA LEU A 434 -25.88 -11.62 20.40
C LEU A 434 -26.96 -11.46 21.50
N LYS A 435 -28.23 -11.29 21.12
CA LYS A 435 -29.36 -11.18 22.05
C LYS A 435 -30.34 -12.33 21.92
N GLU A 436 -29.89 -13.50 21.46
CA GLU A 436 -30.64 -14.78 21.64
C GLU A 436 -29.77 -15.80 22.37
#